data_8f2c1897c9296d20ce00a76084764ecb
#
_entry.id   8f2c1897c9296d20ce00a76084764ecb
#
_cell.length_a   1.000
_cell.length_b   1.000
_cell.length_c   1.000
_cell.angle_alpha   90.00
_cell.angle_beta   90.00
_cell.angle_gamma   90.00
#
_symmetry.space_group_name_H-M   'P 1'
#
loop_
_entity.id
_entity.type
_entity.pdbx_description
1 polymer ?
#
loop_
_entity_poly.entity_id
_entity_poly.type
_entity_poly.pdbx_seq_one_letter_code
_entity_poly.pdbx_strand_id
1 'polypeptide(L)'
;MNNKKWIAVGAAFALLLTTGTATSQAAKKRYVISVKLIGVGWFDNMDKGIKAWAKKNKIDASMTGATDASAEKQAKMVEDLIAQKVTGIGIVPNDVASIDGVIKKAKKAGIKVVTHEAGGIKNADANIEAFENAAYGAVMMDNLATCMGNSGKYVAFVGTLTNGSHNEWVAGAYEQAKSKYPNITRVEDPIESKEDADVAYNKTKELLKKYPDLKGFEGSSANDVVGIGRAVEELGLNDKVCVMGTSIPSMTNKLLQTGAIDKIFFWDSALAGQAMLNMLELLNKGQKIKAGMDLKVKGYNKITVSKTNPKSFNGAAWVIVDKNNASKYNI
;
A
#
# COMPACT_ATOMS: atom_id res chain seq x y z
N MET A 1 22.01 -99.96 -19.24
CA MET A 1 21.48 -98.97 -20.17
C MET A 1 20.34 -98.27 -19.47
N ASN A 2 20.53 -97.16 -18.83
CA ASN A 2 19.49 -96.39 -18.11
C ASN A 2 19.56 -94.90 -18.45
N ASN A 3 18.61 -94.47 -19.20
CA ASN A 3 18.44 -93.07 -19.55
C ASN A 3 17.75 -92.33 -18.39
N LYS A 4 18.44 -91.41 -17.74
CA LYS A 4 17.80 -90.40 -16.81
C LYS A 4 17.49 -89.12 -17.55
N LYS A 5 16.24 -88.82 -17.67
CA LYS A 5 15.73 -87.54 -18.16
C LYS A 5 15.80 -86.52 -17.05
N TRP A 6 16.45 -85.40 -17.28
CA TRP A 6 16.41 -84.22 -16.40
C TRP A 6 15.24 -83.30 -16.82
N ILE A 7 14.33 -83.01 -15.89
CA ILE A 7 13.25 -82.06 -16.04
C ILE A 7 13.81 -80.76 -15.45
N ALA A 8 13.98 -79.75 -16.30
CA ALA A 8 14.28 -78.38 -15.87
C ALA A 8 13.01 -77.68 -15.51
N VAL A 9 12.82 -77.31 -14.23
CA VAL A 9 11.75 -76.48 -13.76
C VAL A 9 12.20 -74.97 -13.89
N GLY A 10 11.65 -74.28 -14.89
CA GLY A 10 11.86 -72.84 -15.06
C GLY A 10 10.93 -72.04 -14.11
N ALA A 11 11.51 -71.43 -13.08
CA ALA A 11 10.79 -70.49 -12.24
C ALA A 11 10.74 -69.10 -12.95
N ALA A 12 9.60 -68.72 -13.49
CA ALA A 12 9.36 -67.37 -14.01
C ALA A 12 9.13 -66.41 -12.83
N PHE A 13 10.12 -65.56 -12.57
CA PHE A 13 9.98 -64.46 -11.64
C PHE A 13 9.26 -63.29 -12.35
N ALA A 14 7.97 -63.12 -12.08
CA ALA A 14 7.19 -61.98 -12.54
C ALA A 14 7.54 -60.77 -11.65
N LEU A 15 8.39 -59.83 -12.15
CA LEU A 15 8.57 -58.53 -11.53
C LEU A 15 7.29 -57.70 -11.74
N LEU A 16 6.48 -57.61 -10.70
CA LEU A 16 5.41 -56.60 -10.61
C LEU A 16 6.05 -55.21 -10.39
N LEU A 17 6.22 -54.48 -11.49
CA LEU A 17 6.52 -53.05 -11.45
C LEU A 17 5.25 -52.31 -10.95
N THR A 18 5.16 -52.10 -9.63
CA THR A 18 4.22 -51.16 -9.05
C THR A 18 4.66 -49.74 -9.43
N THR A 19 4.13 -49.19 -10.50
CA THR A 19 4.21 -47.76 -10.78
C THR A 19 3.45 -47.04 -9.71
N GLY A 20 4.10 -46.73 -8.60
CA GLY A 20 3.58 -45.80 -7.62
C GLY A 20 3.41 -44.44 -8.27
N THR A 21 2.18 -44.10 -8.64
CA THR A 21 1.83 -42.71 -8.96
C THR A 21 2.02 -41.91 -7.68
N ALA A 22 3.20 -41.32 -7.51
CA ALA A 22 3.42 -40.29 -6.52
C ALA A 22 2.48 -39.17 -6.88
N THR A 23 1.33 -39.11 -6.21
CA THR A 23 0.48 -37.91 -6.23
C THR A 23 1.32 -36.79 -5.67
N SER A 24 1.93 -35.98 -6.55
CA SER A 24 2.56 -34.73 -6.18
C SER A 24 1.49 -33.90 -5.47
N GLN A 25 1.53 -33.87 -4.15
CA GLN A 25 0.70 -32.98 -3.37
C GLN A 25 1.11 -31.56 -3.76
N ALA A 26 0.28 -30.90 -4.58
CA ALA A 26 0.55 -29.54 -5.03
C ALA A 26 0.89 -28.68 -3.82
N ALA A 27 2.09 -28.07 -3.81
CA ALA A 27 2.55 -27.25 -2.70
C ALA A 27 1.46 -26.23 -2.36
N LYS A 28 1.09 -26.17 -1.09
CA LYS A 28 0.03 -25.27 -0.61
C LYS A 28 0.39 -23.82 -0.94
N LYS A 29 -0.47 -23.15 -1.68
CA LYS A 29 -0.25 -21.74 -2.04
C LYS A 29 -0.11 -20.89 -0.79
N ARG A 30 0.92 -20.03 -0.78
CA ARG A 30 1.16 -19.06 0.28
C ARG A 30 1.46 -17.68 -0.31
N TYR A 31 0.67 -16.67 0.06
CA TYR A 31 0.87 -15.28 -0.30
C TYR A 31 1.27 -14.48 0.93
N VAL A 32 2.22 -13.55 0.78
CA VAL A 32 2.62 -12.65 1.87
C VAL A 32 2.65 -11.22 1.36
N ILE A 33 2.02 -10.31 2.09
CA ILE A 33 2.11 -8.87 1.81
C ILE A 33 3.11 -8.25 2.78
N SER A 34 4.22 -7.70 2.24
CA SER A 34 5.19 -6.90 2.97
C SER A 34 4.78 -5.44 2.93
N VAL A 35 4.50 -4.86 4.10
CA VAL A 35 4.08 -3.47 4.25
C VAL A 35 5.22 -2.58 4.76
N LYS A 36 5.04 -1.24 4.68
CA LYS A 36 6.04 -0.25 5.10
C LYS A 36 6.48 -0.44 6.55
N LEU A 37 5.52 -0.61 7.45
CA LEU A 37 5.72 -0.87 8.87
C LEU A 37 4.46 -1.52 9.46
N ILE A 38 4.61 -2.14 10.63
CA ILE A 38 3.50 -2.70 11.41
C ILE A 38 3.24 -1.88 12.68
N GLY A 39 2.10 -2.10 13.34
CA GLY A 39 1.71 -1.38 14.56
C GLY A 39 1.07 -0.01 14.27
N VAL A 40 0.62 0.23 13.04
CA VAL A 40 -0.14 1.40 12.63
C VAL A 40 -1.54 0.97 12.20
N GLY A 41 -2.57 1.67 12.67
CA GLY A 41 -3.97 1.33 12.40
C GLY A 41 -4.31 1.14 10.91
N TRP A 42 -3.62 1.86 10.03
CA TRP A 42 -3.73 1.68 8.58
C TRP A 42 -3.40 0.25 8.13
N PHE A 43 -2.26 -0.29 8.56
CA PHE A 43 -1.83 -1.65 8.20
C PHE A 43 -2.51 -2.72 9.03
N ASP A 44 -2.96 -2.42 10.26
CA ASP A 44 -3.81 -3.32 11.02
C ASP A 44 -5.14 -3.57 10.31
N ASN A 45 -5.73 -2.53 9.67
CA ASN A 45 -6.91 -2.69 8.82
C ASN A 45 -6.60 -3.52 7.55
N MET A 46 -5.44 -3.32 6.91
CA MET A 46 -5.01 -4.13 5.78
C MET A 46 -4.89 -5.61 6.16
N ASP A 47 -4.30 -5.92 7.33
CA ASP A 47 -4.16 -7.29 7.84
C ASP A 47 -5.52 -7.97 8.08
N LYS A 48 -6.51 -7.22 8.59
CA LYS A 48 -7.90 -7.72 8.69
C LYS A 48 -8.43 -8.14 7.31
N GLY A 49 -8.20 -7.33 6.29
CA GLY A 49 -8.61 -7.63 4.92
C GLY A 49 -7.92 -8.87 4.35
N ILE A 50 -6.63 -9.01 4.57
CA ILE A 50 -5.81 -10.17 4.16
C ILE A 50 -6.32 -11.45 4.83
N LYS A 51 -6.53 -11.42 6.15
CA LYS A 51 -7.07 -12.56 6.92
C LYS A 51 -8.47 -12.96 6.46
N ALA A 52 -9.34 -12.00 6.19
CA ALA A 52 -10.67 -12.25 5.66
C ALA A 52 -10.61 -12.91 4.28
N TRP A 53 -9.73 -12.44 3.40
CA TRP A 53 -9.50 -13.03 2.08
C TRP A 53 -8.96 -14.46 2.19
N ALA A 54 -7.97 -14.69 3.04
CA ALA A 54 -7.38 -16.01 3.30
C ALA A 54 -8.43 -17.02 3.72
N LYS A 55 -9.27 -16.65 4.70
CA LYS A 55 -10.40 -17.48 5.18
C LYS A 55 -11.38 -17.79 4.07
N LYS A 56 -11.84 -16.78 3.31
CA LYS A 56 -12.80 -16.91 2.22
C LYS A 56 -12.31 -17.84 1.11
N ASN A 57 -11.04 -17.70 0.72
CA ASN A 57 -10.46 -18.42 -0.41
C ASN A 57 -9.80 -19.76 0.00
N LYS A 58 -9.67 -20.05 1.30
CA LYS A 58 -8.98 -21.22 1.85
C LYS A 58 -7.52 -21.32 1.35
N ILE A 59 -6.86 -20.16 1.23
CA ILE A 59 -5.46 -20.02 0.79
C ILE A 59 -4.70 -19.34 1.92
N ASP A 60 -3.48 -19.80 2.20
CA ASP A 60 -2.61 -19.16 3.20
C ASP A 60 -2.20 -17.77 2.71
N ALA A 61 -2.59 -16.74 3.46
CA ALA A 61 -2.17 -15.36 3.20
C ALA A 61 -1.95 -14.62 4.52
N SER A 62 -0.85 -13.87 4.59
CA SER A 62 -0.44 -13.14 5.79
C SER A 62 0.22 -11.81 5.43
N MET A 63 0.39 -10.96 6.43
CA MET A 63 1.12 -9.70 6.34
C MET A 63 2.43 -9.77 7.14
N THR A 64 3.45 -9.03 6.71
CA THR A 64 4.69 -8.79 7.43
C THR A 64 5.17 -7.37 7.20
N GLY A 65 5.96 -6.84 8.12
CA GLY A 65 6.55 -5.50 8.03
C GLY A 65 7.51 -5.26 9.19
N ALA A 66 8.41 -4.31 9.03
CA ALA A 66 9.27 -3.85 10.11
C ALA A 66 8.47 -2.99 11.10
N THR A 67 9.03 -2.72 12.28
CA THR A 67 8.43 -1.84 13.28
C THR A 67 8.72 -0.35 13.03
N ASP A 68 9.54 -0.05 12.04
CA ASP A 68 9.90 1.29 11.58
C ASP A 68 9.88 1.36 10.04
N ALA A 69 9.83 2.56 9.48
CA ALA A 69 9.80 2.80 8.03
C ALA A 69 11.21 2.64 7.40
N SER A 70 11.82 1.48 7.58
CA SER A 70 13.15 1.16 7.05
C SER A 70 13.07 0.40 5.73
N ALA A 71 13.52 1.01 4.64
CA ALA A 71 13.60 0.40 3.32
C ALA A 71 14.55 -0.81 3.31
N GLU A 72 15.66 -0.75 4.05
CA GLU A 72 16.63 -1.85 4.16
C GLU A 72 16.03 -3.06 4.87
N LYS A 73 15.37 -2.86 6.01
CA LYS A 73 14.68 -3.95 6.73
C LYS A 73 13.60 -4.57 5.85
N GLN A 74 12.81 -3.76 5.14
CA GLN A 74 11.79 -4.27 4.23
C GLN A 74 12.39 -5.10 3.10
N ALA A 75 13.46 -4.62 2.46
CA ALA A 75 14.16 -5.37 1.42
C ALA A 75 14.66 -6.73 1.92
N LYS A 76 15.26 -6.78 3.11
CA LYS A 76 15.71 -8.02 3.76
C LYS A 76 14.54 -8.98 4.02
N MET A 77 13.42 -8.49 4.52
CA MET A 77 12.22 -9.31 4.75
C MET A 77 11.69 -9.92 3.46
N VAL A 78 11.71 -9.17 2.35
CA VAL A 78 11.30 -9.69 1.04
C VAL A 78 12.29 -10.75 0.54
N GLU A 79 13.59 -10.58 0.76
CA GLU A 79 14.61 -11.61 0.46
C GLU A 79 14.36 -12.90 1.26
N ASP A 80 13.99 -12.80 2.53
CA ASP A 80 13.63 -13.94 3.36
C ASP A 80 12.38 -14.67 2.84
N LEU A 81 11.38 -13.94 2.32
CA LEU A 81 10.21 -14.52 1.65
C LEU A 81 10.58 -15.27 0.36
N ILE A 82 11.55 -14.73 -0.39
CA ILE A 82 12.09 -15.42 -1.60
C ILE A 82 12.75 -16.74 -1.20
N ALA A 83 13.58 -16.74 -0.14
CA ALA A 83 14.22 -17.94 0.38
C ALA A 83 13.20 -18.98 0.87
N GLN A 84 12.07 -18.55 1.44
CA GLN A 84 10.96 -19.41 1.85
C GLN A 84 10.12 -19.94 0.67
N LYS A 85 10.40 -19.53 -0.57
CA LYS A 85 9.71 -19.95 -1.80
C LYS A 85 8.19 -19.75 -1.72
N VAL A 86 7.73 -18.60 -1.20
CA VAL A 86 6.31 -18.27 -1.19
C VAL A 86 5.76 -18.19 -2.62
N THR A 87 4.46 -18.42 -2.80
CA THR A 87 3.82 -18.45 -4.13
C THR A 87 3.75 -17.07 -4.77
N GLY A 88 3.56 -16.03 -3.97
CA GLY A 88 3.51 -14.65 -4.44
C GLY A 88 3.70 -13.66 -3.31
N ILE A 89 4.22 -12.49 -3.64
CA ILE A 89 4.52 -11.42 -2.70
C ILE A 89 3.76 -10.16 -3.11
N GLY A 90 2.98 -9.61 -2.19
CA GLY A 90 2.50 -8.24 -2.26
C GLY A 90 3.50 -7.31 -1.58
N ILE A 91 3.69 -6.08 -2.09
CA ILE A 91 4.60 -5.12 -1.46
C ILE A 91 3.97 -3.73 -1.46
N VAL A 92 3.93 -3.10 -0.27
CA VAL A 92 3.67 -1.66 -0.12
C VAL A 92 5.01 -1.04 0.28
N PRO A 93 5.79 -0.45 -0.66
CA PRO A 93 7.20 -0.14 -0.41
C PRO A 93 7.40 1.15 0.40
N ASN A 94 8.42 1.14 1.27
CA ASN A 94 9.00 2.36 1.84
C ASN A 94 9.76 3.17 0.78
N ASP A 95 10.50 2.47 -0.07
CA ASP A 95 11.34 3.04 -1.12
C ASP A 95 11.20 2.21 -2.39
N VAL A 96 10.75 2.85 -3.47
CA VAL A 96 10.48 2.17 -4.75
C VAL A 96 11.77 1.71 -5.42
N ALA A 97 12.85 2.49 -5.32
CA ALA A 97 14.09 2.18 -6.02
C ALA A 97 14.83 0.99 -5.39
N SER A 98 14.92 0.95 -4.06
CA SER A 98 15.60 -0.14 -3.33
C SER A 98 14.87 -1.46 -3.49
N ILE A 99 13.53 -1.45 -3.41
CA ILE A 99 12.74 -2.68 -3.50
C ILE A 99 12.70 -3.25 -4.93
N ASP A 100 12.83 -2.42 -5.95
CA ASP A 100 12.75 -2.85 -7.36
C ASP A 100 13.87 -3.84 -7.73
N GLY A 101 15.06 -3.69 -7.11
CA GLY A 101 16.16 -4.65 -7.22
C GLY A 101 15.83 -6.03 -6.62
N VAL A 102 15.17 -6.03 -5.46
CA VAL A 102 14.77 -7.28 -4.77
C VAL A 102 13.64 -7.97 -5.53
N ILE A 103 12.72 -7.22 -6.14
CA ILE A 103 11.66 -7.76 -6.99
C ILE A 103 12.24 -8.55 -8.17
N LYS A 104 13.35 -8.08 -8.77
CA LYS A 104 14.04 -8.87 -9.81
C LYS A 104 14.48 -10.26 -9.33
N LYS A 105 14.96 -10.34 -8.06
CA LYS A 105 15.35 -11.64 -7.45
C LYS A 105 14.13 -12.53 -7.28
N ALA A 106 13.01 -11.98 -6.76
CA ALA A 106 11.75 -12.73 -6.61
C ALA A 106 11.26 -13.31 -7.95
N LYS A 107 11.27 -12.51 -8.99
CA LYS A 107 10.85 -12.94 -10.33
C LYS A 107 11.76 -14.01 -10.93
N LYS A 108 13.08 -13.92 -10.73
CA LYS A 108 14.02 -14.99 -11.14
C LYS A 108 13.72 -16.32 -10.41
N ALA A 109 13.21 -16.25 -9.19
CA ALA A 109 12.76 -17.42 -8.43
C ALA A 109 11.35 -17.91 -8.83
N GLY A 110 10.71 -17.32 -9.83
CA GLY A 110 9.37 -17.67 -10.31
C GLY A 110 8.22 -17.13 -9.45
N ILE A 111 8.51 -16.29 -8.46
CA ILE A 111 7.53 -15.72 -7.54
C ILE A 111 6.84 -14.53 -8.22
N LYS A 112 5.51 -14.49 -8.19
CA LYS A 112 4.72 -13.34 -8.68
C LYS A 112 4.75 -12.20 -7.67
N VAL A 113 4.91 -10.97 -8.18
CA VAL A 113 4.98 -9.77 -7.34
C VAL A 113 3.97 -8.73 -7.79
N VAL A 114 3.12 -8.32 -6.86
CA VAL A 114 2.18 -7.19 -7.02
C VAL A 114 2.56 -6.12 -6.00
N THR A 115 2.63 -4.86 -6.44
CA THR A 115 2.87 -3.72 -5.55
C THR A 115 1.61 -2.89 -5.36
N HIS A 116 1.58 -2.10 -4.30
CA HIS A 116 0.59 -1.08 -4.01
C HIS A 116 1.33 0.18 -3.53
N GLU A 117 0.81 1.35 -3.85
CA GLU A 117 1.49 2.62 -3.58
C GLU A 117 2.91 2.70 -4.19
N ALA A 118 3.06 2.21 -5.42
CA ALA A 118 4.35 2.11 -6.11
C ALA A 118 4.23 2.38 -7.61
N GLY A 119 3.57 3.46 -8.00
CA GLY A 119 3.30 3.79 -9.41
C GLY A 119 4.52 3.77 -10.33
N GLY A 120 5.69 4.17 -9.82
CA GLY A 120 6.97 4.18 -10.53
C GLY A 120 7.70 2.84 -10.60
N ILE A 121 7.19 1.74 -10.03
CA ILE A 121 7.84 0.43 -10.01
C ILE A 121 8.02 -0.15 -11.42
N LYS A 122 9.20 -0.73 -11.71
CA LYS A 122 9.52 -1.25 -13.06
C LYS A 122 9.45 -2.77 -13.16
N ASN A 123 9.90 -3.47 -12.12
CA ASN A 123 10.11 -4.91 -12.18
C ASN A 123 8.95 -5.74 -11.64
N ALA A 124 7.97 -5.18 -10.93
CA ALA A 124 6.77 -5.90 -10.50
C ALA A 124 6.00 -6.50 -11.69
N ASP A 125 5.23 -7.56 -11.47
CA ASP A 125 4.32 -8.10 -12.47
C ASP A 125 3.16 -7.14 -12.73
N ALA A 126 2.67 -6.49 -11.66
CA ALA A 126 1.71 -5.40 -11.72
C ALA A 126 1.81 -4.52 -10.45
N ASN A 127 1.37 -3.27 -10.55
CA ASN A 127 1.08 -2.38 -9.45
C ASN A 127 -0.40 -2.06 -9.42
N ILE A 128 -1.00 -1.91 -8.26
CA ILE A 128 -2.38 -1.46 -8.09
C ILE A 128 -2.43 -0.24 -7.15
N GLU A 129 -2.89 0.88 -7.66
CA GLU A 129 -3.19 2.06 -6.87
C GLU A 129 -4.69 2.11 -6.56
N ALA A 130 -5.04 2.73 -5.44
CA ALA A 130 -6.44 2.93 -5.09
C ALA A 130 -7.16 3.89 -6.05
N PHE A 131 -6.39 4.78 -6.70
CA PHE A 131 -6.82 5.85 -7.58
C PHE A 131 -5.64 6.37 -8.41
N GLU A 132 -5.86 7.36 -9.26
CA GLU A 132 -4.81 8.11 -9.94
C GLU A 132 -4.21 9.11 -8.95
N ASN A 133 -2.90 9.02 -8.72
CA ASN A 133 -2.21 9.70 -7.61
C ASN A 133 -2.20 11.23 -7.75
N ALA A 134 -1.93 11.76 -8.94
CA ALA A 134 -1.93 13.22 -9.14
C ALA A 134 -3.33 13.83 -8.95
N ALA A 135 -4.40 13.12 -9.39
CA ALA A 135 -5.76 13.56 -9.16
C ALA A 135 -6.15 13.54 -7.68
N TYR A 136 -5.65 12.56 -6.91
CA TYR A 136 -5.85 12.52 -5.46
C TYR A 136 -5.22 13.73 -4.78
N GLY A 137 -3.98 14.07 -5.10
CA GLY A 137 -3.32 15.28 -4.60
C GLY A 137 -4.05 16.56 -5.01
N ALA A 138 -4.50 16.64 -6.26
CA ALA A 138 -5.26 17.80 -6.74
C ALA A 138 -6.57 18.01 -5.94
N VAL A 139 -7.30 16.95 -5.61
CA VAL A 139 -8.51 17.02 -4.78
C VAL A 139 -8.19 17.41 -3.33
N MET A 140 -7.08 16.94 -2.77
CA MET A 140 -6.61 17.43 -1.46
C MET A 140 -6.37 18.93 -1.48
N MET A 141 -5.67 19.44 -2.49
CA MET A 141 -5.40 20.87 -2.64
C MET A 141 -6.67 21.68 -2.84
N ASP A 142 -7.64 21.21 -3.64
CA ASP A 142 -8.93 21.91 -3.80
C ASP A 142 -9.66 22.11 -2.46
N ASN A 143 -9.61 21.11 -1.59
CA ASN A 143 -10.19 21.18 -0.25
C ASN A 143 -9.36 22.08 0.68
N LEU A 144 -8.04 21.97 0.67
CA LEU A 144 -7.14 22.80 1.47
C LEU A 144 -7.27 24.27 1.07
N ALA A 145 -7.26 24.56 -0.22
CA ALA A 145 -7.45 25.91 -0.75
C ALA A 145 -8.78 26.53 -0.30
N THR A 146 -9.86 25.77 -0.38
CA THR A 146 -11.19 26.22 0.10
C THR A 146 -11.15 26.57 1.57
N CYS A 147 -10.55 25.74 2.42
CA CYS A 147 -10.40 26.01 3.85
C CYS A 147 -9.55 27.26 4.11
N MET A 148 -8.44 27.43 3.39
CA MET A 148 -7.54 28.58 3.51
C MET A 148 -8.11 29.91 2.95
N GLY A 149 -9.32 29.89 2.37
CA GLY A 149 -9.88 31.05 1.68
C GLY A 149 -9.16 31.41 0.38
N ASN A 150 -8.65 30.39 -0.32
CA ASN A 150 -7.92 30.47 -1.59
C ASN A 150 -6.65 31.34 -1.55
N SER A 151 -6.06 31.54 -0.39
CA SER A 151 -4.84 32.34 -0.22
C SER A 151 -4.05 31.99 1.02
N GLY A 152 -2.72 32.14 0.96
CA GLY A 152 -1.84 31.99 2.10
C GLY A 152 -0.75 30.94 1.87
N LYS A 153 -0.05 30.62 2.94
CA LYS A 153 1.10 29.70 2.94
C LYS A 153 0.69 28.31 3.42
N TYR A 154 1.23 27.27 2.79
CA TYR A 154 1.07 25.90 3.26
C TYR A 154 2.38 25.12 3.22
N VAL A 155 2.40 24.00 3.92
CA VAL A 155 3.48 23.00 3.93
C VAL A 155 2.89 21.61 3.69
N ALA A 156 3.62 20.77 2.97
CA ALA A 156 3.27 19.38 2.73
C ALA A 156 4.24 18.43 3.45
N PHE A 157 3.69 17.35 4.03
CA PHE A 157 4.44 16.28 4.65
C PHE A 157 4.37 15.00 3.82
N VAL A 158 5.46 14.23 3.85
CA VAL A 158 5.54 12.88 3.29
C VAL A 158 6.12 11.93 4.32
N GLY A 159 5.73 10.67 4.29
CA GLY A 159 6.27 9.67 5.21
C GLY A 159 7.79 9.51 5.04
N THR A 160 8.24 9.31 3.80
CA THR A 160 9.66 9.37 3.43
C THR A 160 9.83 10.08 2.09
N LEU A 161 10.98 10.75 1.90
CA LEU A 161 11.28 11.47 0.65
C LEU A 161 11.39 10.54 -0.57
N THR A 162 11.54 9.24 -0.36
CA THR A 162 11.64 8.21 -1.41
C THR A 162 10.33 7.45 -1.63
N ASN A 163 9.26 7.77 -0.88
CA ASN A 163 7.95 7.17 -1.06
C ASN A 163 7.29 7.68 -2.35
N GLY A 164 7.11 6.79 -3.32
CA GLY A 164 6.59 7.14 -4.66
C GLY A 164 5.22 7.80 -4.62
N SER A 165 4.23 7.18 -3.99
CA SER A 165 2.85 7.68 -3.99
C SER A 165 2.69 8.97 -3.20
N HIS A 166 3.32 9.09 -2.03
CA HIS A 166 3.27 10.34 -1.25
C HIS A 166 3.82 11.53 -2.06
N ASN A 167 4.95 11.32 -2.76
CA ASN A 167 5.52 12.37 -3.60
C ASN A 167 4.63 12.68 -4.82
N GLU A 168 3.98 11.69 -5.42
CA GLU A 168 3.01 11.91 -6.51
C GLU A 168 1.78 12.70 -6.04
N TRP A 169 1.28 12.46 -4.82
CA TRP A 169 0.16 13.23 -4.24
C TRP A 169 0.55 14.68 -4.00
N VAL A 170 1.67 14.91 -3.31
CA VAL A 170 2.19 16.26 -3.03
C VAL A 170 2.53 17.01 -4.32
N ALA A 171 3.05 16.33 -5.35
CA ALA A 171 3.29 16.94 -6.66
C ALA A 171 1.97 17.31 -7.35
N GLY A 172 0.96 16.43 -7.32
CA GLY A 172 -0.37 16.71 -7.85
C GLY A 172 -1.04 17.89 -7.15
N ALA A 173 -0.96 17.97 -5.82
CA ALA A 173 -1.44 19.10 -5.03
C ALA A 173 -0.71 20.40 -5.39
N TYR A 174 0.61 20.35 -5.52
CA TYR A 174 1.42 21.52 -5.89
C TYR A 174 1.09 22.05 -7.28
N GLU A 175 0.97 21.19 -8.29
CA GLU A 175 0.57 21.60 -9.63
C GLU A 175 -0.87 22.15 -9.68
N GLN A 176 -1.78 21.60 -8.87
CA GLN A 176 -3.13 22.14 -8.71
C GLN A 176 -3.11 23.53 -8.07
N ALA A 177 -2.29 23.73 -7.04
CA ALA A 177 -2.12 25.06 -6.42
C ALA A 177 -1.62 26.08 -7.44
N LYS A 178 -0.55 25.75 -8.18
CA LYS A 178 0.03 26.65 -9.19
C LYS A 178 -0.96 27.02 -10.30
N SER A 179 -1.76 26.05 -10.76
CA SER A 179 -2.65 26.26 -11.90
C SER A 179 -3.96 26.97 -11.53
N LYS A 180 -4.47 26.74 -10.33
CA LYS A 180 -5.83 27.17 -9.94
C LYS A 180 -5.87 28.18 -8.79
N TYR A 181 -4.85 28.18 -7.92
CA TYR A 181 -4.83 29.00 -6.71
C TYR A 181 -3.56 29.86 -6.62
N PRO A 182 -3.38 30.89 -7.46
CA PRO A 182 -2.14 31.66 -7.58
C PRO A 182 -1.73 32.39 -6.30
N ASN A 183 -2.65 32.57 -5.36
CA ASN A 183 -2.38 33.20 -4.06
C ASN A 183 -2.05 32.18 -2.95
N ILE A 184 -1.94 30.90 -3.28
CA ILE A 184 -1.48 29.85 -2.35
C ILE A 184 -0.02 29.52 -2.67
N THR A 185 0.83 29.53 -1.65
CA THR A 185 2.25 29.28 -1.81
C THR A 185 2.72 28.17 -0.88
N ARG A 186 3.37 27.14 -1.43
CA ARG A 186 4.14 26.17 -0.64
C ARG A 186 5.45 26.80 -0.22
N VAL A 187 5.74 26.88 1.09
CA VAL A 187 6.88 27.62 1.63
C VAL A 187 8.11 26.77 1.94
N GLU A 188 7.97 25.46 1.90
CA GLU A 188 9.06 24.48 2.07
C GLU A 188 8.95 23.37 1.03
N ASP A 189 10.04 22.70 0.72
CA ASP A 189 9.99 21.38 0.08
C ASP A 189 9.28 20.37 0.99
N PRO A 190 8.79 19.25 0.46
CA PRO A 190 8.07 18.28 1.27
C PRO A 190 8.88 17.83 2.50
N ILE A 191 8.24 17.87 3.67
CA ILE A 191 8.87 17.55 4.96
C ILE A 191 8.74 16.05 5.23
N GLU A 192 9.86 15.38 5.52
CA GLU A 192 9.86 13.97 5.89
C GLU A 192 9.46 13.78 7.35
N SER A 193 8.42 12.96 7.60
CA SER A 193 7.97 12.57 8.94
C SER A 193 8.53 11.23 9.42
N LYS A 194 9.11 10.42 8.53
CA LYS A 194 9.54 9.04 8.78
C LYS A 194 8.39 8.10 9.18
N GLU A 195 7.17 8.38 8.69
CA GLU A 195 5.93 7.67 9.09
C GLU A 195 5.67 7.74 10.61
N ASP A 196 6.13 8.81 11.29
CA ASP A 196 6.09 8.98 12.73
C ASP A 196 5.29 10.23 13.11
N ALA A 197 4.25 10.07 13.94
CA ALA A 197 3.37 11.16 14.35
C ALA A 197 4.07 12.15 15.30
N ASP A 198 5.05 11.73 16.10
CA ASP A 198 5.77 12.63 17.00
C ASP A 198 6.79 13.46 16.22
N VAL A 199 7.39 12.90 15.16
CA VAL A 199 8.21 13.68 14.23
C VAL A 199 7.37 14.74 13.52
N ALA A 200 6.20 14.36 12.98
CA ALA A 200 5.28 15.29 12.34
C ALA A 200 4.80 16.39 13.31
N TYR A 201 4.46 16.02 14.55
CA TYR A 201 4.08 16.97 15.59
C TYR A 201 5.18 18.00 15.88
N ASN A 202 6.41 17.55 16.13
CA ASN A 202 7.53 18.43 16.44
C ASN A 202 7.86 19.36 15.27
N LYS A 203 7.91 18.84 14.05
CA LYS A 203 8.11 19.62 12.82
C LYS A 203 7.03 20.65 12.60
N THR A 204 5.77 20.33 12.87
CA THR A 204 4.66 21.29 12.79
C THR A 204 4.86 22.46 13.72
N LYS A 205 5.26 22.24 14.97
CA LYS A 205 5.55 23.30 15.93
C LYS A 205 6.72 24.20 15.49
N GLU A 206 7.79 23.59 14.94
CA GLU A 206 8.92 24.33 14.36
C GLU A 206 8.47 25.22 13.21
N LEU A 207 7.64 24.68 12.31
CA LEU A 207 7.15 25.39 11.12
C LEU A 207 6.19 26.53 11.49
N LEU A 208 5.28 26.34 12.44
CA LEU A 208 4.39 27.41 12.92
C LEU A 208 5.15 28.53 13.63
N LYS A 209 6.27 28.22 14.29
CA LYS A 209 7.17 29.22 14.85
C LYS A 209 7.95 29.97 13.76
N LYS A 210 8.41 29.26 12.72
CA LYS A 210 9.17 29.83 11.59
C LYS A 210 8.29 30.68 10.67
N TYR A 211 7.04 30.26 10.47
CA TYR A 211 6.04 30.93 9.62
C TYR A 211 4.77 31.21 10.42
N PRO A 212 4.72 32.32 11.19
CA PRO A 212 3.54 32.64 12.01
C PRO A 212 2.23 32.88 11.20
N ASP A 213 2.36 33.10 9.89
CA ASP A 213 1.26 33.31 8.93
C ASP A 213 0.93 32.04 8.11
N LEU A 214 1.43 30.86 8.53
CA LEU A 214 1.14 29.59 7.90
C LEU A 214 -0.35 29.25 8.11
N LYS A 215 -1.06 28.94 7.01
CA LYS A 215 -2.50 28.70 7.01
C LYS A 215 -2.87 27.26 6.73
N GLY A 216 -1.98 26.45 6.19
CA GLY A 216 -2.33 25.09 5.78
C GLY A 216 -1.24 24.07 5.92
N PHE A 217 -1.68 22.84 6.19
CA PHE A 217 -0.84 21.64 6.17
C PHE A 217 -1.50 20.54 5.35
N GLU A 218 -0.70 19.88 4.52
CA GLU A 218 -1.05 18.67 3.80
C GLU A 218 -0.19 17.51 4.33
N GLY A 219 -0.83 16.41 4.78
CA GLY A 219 -0.13 15.21 5.26
C GLY A 219 -0.38 14.02 4.34
N SER A 220 0.67 13.35 3.89
CA SER A 220 0.53 12.18 3.01
C SER A 220 0.50 10.86 3.78
N SER A 221 1.31 10.70 4.82
CA SER A 221 1.23 9.55 5.73
C SER A 221 0.04 9.67 6.68
N ALA A 222 -0.56 8.54 7.05
CA ALA A 222 -1.65 8.53 8.04
C ALA A 222 -1.22 9.14 9.39
N ASN A 223 0.03 8.99 9.76
CA ASN A 223 0.63 9.55 10.96
C ASN A 223 0.95 11.05 10.84
N ASP A 224 1.18 11.57 9.62
CA ASP A 224 1.42 13.00 9.39
C ASP A 224 0.26 13.84 9.91
N VAL A 225 -0.94 13.51 9.47
CA VAL A 225 -2.16 14.25 9.82
C VAL A 225 -2.42 14.20 11.33
N VAL A 226 -2.16 13.05 11.95
CA VAL A 226 -2.28 12.89 13.41
C VAL A 226 -1.30 13.80 14.16
N GLY A 227 -0.03 13.81 13.76
CA GLY A 227 1.00 14.66 14.37
C GLY A 227 0.71 16.14 14.18
N ILE A 228 0.36 16.54 12.95
CA ILE A 228 0.00 17.93 12.63
C ILE A 228 -1.21 18.38 13.45
N GLY A 229 -2.29 17.58 13.46
CA GLY A 229 -3.51 17.88 14.21
C GLY A 229 -3.27 18.03 15.72
N ARG A 230 -2.44 17.16 16.31
CA ARG A 230 -2.04 17.27 17.73
C ARG A 230 -1.32 18.58 18.03
N ALA A 231 -0.43 19.03 17.16
CA ALA A 231 0.30 20.27 17.34
C ALA A 231 -0.64 21.49 17.20
N VAL A 232 -1.54 21.48 16.22
CA VAL A 232 -2.56 22.52 16.01
C VAL A 232 -3.51 22.61 17.20
N GLU A 233 -4.00 21.46 17.72
CA GLU A 233 -4.87 21.40 18.91
C GLU A 233 -4.17 21.97 20.15
N GLU A 234 -2.94 21.54 20.43
CA GLU A 234 -2.16 22.00 21.60
C GLU A 234 -1.91 23.51 21.57
N LEU A 235 -1.68 24.08 20.38
CA LEU A 235 -1.43 25.50 20.21
C LEU A 235 -2.70 26.34 20.09
N GLY A 236 -3.89 25.72 20.16
CA GLY A 236 -5.18 26.42 20.03
C GLY A 236 -5.39 27.09 18.68
N LEU A 237 -4.94 26.46 17.59
CA LEU A 237 -4.97 27.00 16.23
C LEU A 237 -6.03 26.36 15.33
N ASN A 238 -6.97 25.57 15.90
CA ASN A 238 -7.98 24.79 15.18
C ASN A 238 -8.79 25.62 14.16
N ASP A 239 -9.12 26.88 14.48
CA ASP A 239 -9.90 27.75 13.60
C ASP A 239 -9.02 28.67 12.72
N LYS A 240 -7.69 28.53 12.78
CA LYS A 240 -6.73 29.41 12.09
C LYS A 240 -5.88 28.71 11.06
N VAL A 241 -5.66 27.41 11.24
CA VAL A 241 -4.79 26.59 10.42
C VAL A 241 -5.58 25.40 9.88
N CYS A 242 -5.63 25.26 8.58
CA CYS A 242 -6.29 24.14 7.89
C CYS A 242 -5.39 22.93 7.85
N VAL A 243 -5.88 21.77 8.27
CA VAL A 243 -5.15 20.51 8.27
C VAL A 243 -5.91 19.47 7.47
N MET A 244 -5.28 18.97 6.43
CA MET A 244 -5.85 17.93 5.57
C MET A 244 -4.81 16.90 5.16
N GLY A 245 -5.24 15.69 4.84
CA GLY A 245 -4.35 14.68 4.28
C GLY A 245 -4.87 13.26 4.43
N THR A 246 -4.01 12.32 4.13
CA THR A 246 -4.33 10.89 4.20
C THR A 246 -4.34 10.42 5.65
N SER A 247 -5.43 9.82 6.10
CA SER A 247 -5.53 9.08 7.37
C SER A 247 -6.84 8.29 7.42
N ILE A 248 -7.09 7.58 8.53
CA ILE A 248 -8.33 6.84 8.76
C ILE A 248 -9.07 7.34 10.00
N PRO A 249 -10.40 7.19 10.06
CA PRO A 249 -11.20 7.68 11.19
C PRO A 249 -10.74 7.17 12.56
N SER A 250 -10.36 5.89 12.69
CA SER A 250 -9.90 5.34 13.97
C SER A 250 -8.67 6.05 14.55
N MET A 251 -7.85 6.68 13.69
CA MET A 251 -6.68 7.44 14.13
C MET A 251 -6.97 8.92 14.38
N THR A 252 -8.02 9.47 13.75
CA THR A 252 -8.24 10.93 13.68
C THR A 252 -9.56 11.43 14.25
N ASN A 253 -10.50 10.54 14.62
CA ASN A 253 -11.84 10.92 15.05
C ASN A 253 -11.86 12.06 16.08
N LYS A 254 -11.03 11.99 17.12
CA LYS A 254 -10.98 13.03 18.16
C LYS A 254 -10.57 14.38 17.55
N LEU A 255 -9.52 14.41 16.74
CA LEU A 255 -8.98 15.63 16.13
C LEU A 255 -9.91 16.22 15.07
N LEU A 256 -10.68 15.38 14.36
CA LEU A 256 -11.75 15.82 13.46
C LEU A 256 -12.88 16.50 14.26
N GLN A 257 -13.28 15.94 15.40
CA GLN A 257 -14.36 16.51 16.23
C GLN A 257 -13.96 17.85 16.86
N THR A 258 -12.69 18.02 17.24
CA THR A 258 -12.17 19.27 17.80
C THR A 258 -11.85 20.32 16.73
N GLY A 259 -11.87 19.95 15.44
CA GLY A 259 -11.50 20.83 14.33
C GLY A 259 -9.98 21.04 14.19
N ALA A 260 -9.16 20.25 14.88
CA ALA A 260 -7.70 20.27 14.71
C ALA A 260 -7.25 19.58 13.40
N ILE A 261 -8.13 18.79 12.82
CA ILE A 261 -8.06 18.27 11.45
C ILE A 261 -9.39 18.63 10.78
N ASP A 262 -9.36 19.23 9.59
CA ASP A 262 -10.56 19.61 8.86
C ASP A 262 -11.12 18.45 8.05
N LYS A 263 -10.24 17.77 7.29
CA LYS A 263 -10.61 16.62 6.47
C LYS A 263 -9.50 15.59 6.38
N ILE A 264 -9.90 14.33 6.28
CA ILE A 264 -9.01 13.26 5.87
C ILE A 264 -9.50 12.63 4.59
N PHE A 265 -8.54 12.12 3.85
CA PHE A 265 -8.73 11.39 2.61
C PHE A 265 -8.20 9.99 2.82
N PHE A 266 -8.91 8.98 2.35
CA PHE A 266 -8.41 7.61 2.47
C PHE A 266 -9.03 6.69 1.44
N TRP A 267 -8.54 5.49 1.39
CA TRP A 267 -9.17 4.31 0.80
C TRP A 267 -9.14 3.18 1.82
N ASP A 268 -10.03 2.22 1.68
CA ASP A 268 -10.03 1.08 2.60
C ASP A 268 -8.81 0.18 2.32
N SER A 269 -7.82 0.22 3.20
CA SER A 269 -6.59 -0.59 3.10
C SER A 269 -6.86 -2.09 3.17
N ALA A 270 -7.94 -2.52 3.85
CA ALA A 270 -8.37 -3.91 3.84
C ALA A 270 -8.76 -4.37 2.43
N LEU A 271 -9.50 -3.52 1.69
CA LEU A 271 -9.87 -3.79 0.30
C LEU A 271 -8.65 -3.72 -0.63
N ALA A 272 -7.70 -2.82 -0.41
CA ALA A 272 -6.46 -2.77 -1.16
C ALA A 272 -5.66 -4.08 -1.03
N GLY A 273 -5.50 -4.59 0.20
CA GLY A 273 -4.86 -5.88 0.45
C GLY A 273 -5.56 -7.04 -0.28
N GLN A 274 -6.90 -7.06 -0.29
CA GLN A 274 -7.68 -8.05 -1.05
C GLN A 274 -7.49 -7.91 -2.56
N ALA A 275 -7.41 -6.69 -3.10
CA ALA A 275 -7.16 -6.44 -4.52
C ALA A 275 -5.78 -6.96 -4.94
N MET A 276 -4.73 -6.70 -4.13
CA MET A 276 -3.39 -7.25 -4.35
C MET A 276 -3.40 -8.78 -4.39
N LEU A 277 -4.08 -9.44 -3.44
CA LEU A 277 -4.17 -10.90 -3.39
C LEU A 277 -4.93 -11.49 -4.59
N ASN A 278 -6.01 -10.84 -5.05
CA ASN A 278 -6.73 -11.26 -6.24
C ASN A 278 -5.86 -11.12 -7.50
N MET A 279 -5.05 -10.05 -7.61
CA MET A 279 -4.09 -9.91 -8.71
C MET A 279 -3.01 -11.00 -8.66
N LEU A 280 -2.45 -11.30 -7.49
CA LEU A 280 -1.49 -12.40 -7.30
C LEU A 280 -2.10 -13.74 -7.74
N GLU A 281 -3.33 -14.01 -7.37
CA GLU A 281 -4.04 -15.26 -7.75
C GLU A 281 -4.27 -15.32 -9.29
N LEU A 282 -4.66 -14.22 -9.93
CA LEU A 282 -4.81 -14.12 -11.38
C LEU A 282 -3.47 -14.37 -12.09
N LEU A 283 -2.40 -13.73 -11.65
CA LEU A 283 -1.04 -13.88 -12.20
C LEU A 283 -0.52 -15.31 -12.04
N ASN A 284 -0.78 -15.96 -10.90
CA ASN A 284 -0.37 -17.35 -10.66
C ASN A 284 -1.20 -18.37 -11.47
N LYS A 285 -2.38 -17.98 -11.98
CA LYS A 285 -3.16 -18.73 -12.98
C LYS A 285 -2.73 -18.43 -14.42
N GLY A 286 -1.65 -17.66 -14.63
CA GLY A 286 -1.15 -17.28 -15.95
C GLY A 286 -1.95 -16.18 -16.66
N GLN A 287 -2.87 -15.53 -15.94
CA GLN A 287 -3.67 -14.44 -16.53
C GLN A 287 -2.87 -13.12 -16.51
N LYS A 288 -3.03 -12.35 -17.57
CA LYS A 288 -2.47 -10.98 -17.64
C LYS A 288 -3.46 -9.98 -17.05
N ILE A 289 -2.97 -9.07 -16.19
CA ILE A 289 -3.78 -7.96 -15.71
C ILE A 289 -3.98 -6.94 -16.83
N LYS A 290 -5.19 -6.42 -16.98
CA LYS A 290 -5.57 -5.49 -18.06
C LYS A 290 -6.55 -4.45 -17.55
N ALA A 291 -6.58 -3.27 -18.18
CA ALA A 291 -7.62 -2.28 -17.95
C ALA A 291 -9.02 -2.87 -18.19
N GLY A 292 -9.99 -2.40 -17.43
CA GLY A 292 -11.38 -2.87 -17.45
C GLY A 292 -11.64 -4.12 -16.62
N MET A 293 -10.61 -4.80 -16.08
CA MET A 293 -10.82 -5.98 -15.21
C MET A 293 -11.50 -5.61 -13.92
N ASP A 294 -12.36 -6.53 -13.48
CA ASP A 294 -12.99 -6.53 -12.17
C ASP A 294 -12.18 -7.44 -11.21
N LEU A 295 -11.51 -6.84 -10.23
CA LEU A 295 -10.78 -7.58 -9.20
C LEU A 295 -11.70 -8.15 -8.09
N LYS A 296 -13.04 -8.04 -8.25
CA LYS A 296 -14.05 -8.53 -7.29
C LYS A 296 -13.89 -7.90 -5.89
N VAL A 297 -13.44 -6.64 -5.85
CA VAL A 297 -13.26 -5.85 -4.65
C VAL A 297 -13.85 -4.47 -4.89
N LYS A 298 -14.65 -3.96 -3.96
CA LYS A 298 -15.26 -2.62 -4.05
C LYS A 298 -14.16 -1.55 -4.27
N GLY A 299 -14.36 -0.65 -5.22
CA GLY A 299 -13.37 0.34 -5.63
C GLY A 299 -12.35 -0.17 -6.67
N TYR A 300 -12.32 -1.51 -6.92
CA TYR A 300 -11.42 -2.13 -7.90
C TYR A 300 -12.18 -3.00 -8.91
N ASN A 301 -13.48 -2.71 -9.11
CA ASN A 301 -14.36 -3.46 -10.01
C ASN A 301 -14.14 -3.15 -11.50
N LYS A 302 -13.45 -2.05 -11.81
CA LYS A 302 -13.10 -1.65 -13.17
C LYS A 302 -11.81 -0.85 -13.14
N ILE A 303 -10.68 -1.57 -13.02
CA ILE A 303 -9.38 -0.92 -12.95
C ILE A 303 -9.02 -0.25 -14.27
N THR A 304 -8.34 0.88 -14.21
CA THR A 304 -7.78 1.60 -15.38
C THR A 304 -6.27 1.42 -15.39
N VAL A 305 -5.63 1.64 -16.54
CA VAL A 305 -4.17 1.62 -16.63
C VAL A 305 -3.62 3.02 -16.42
N SER A 306 -2.49 3.14 -15.70
CA SER A 306 -1.76 4.40 -15.53
C SER A 306 -1.25 4.92 -16.90
N LYS A 307 -1.25 6.23 -17.05
CA LYS A 307 -0.71 6.89 -18.25
C LYS A 307 0.81 6.80 -18.35
N THR A 308 1.49 6.65 -17.20
CA THR A 308 2.96 6.69 -17.09
C THR A 308 3.60 5.32 -16.95
N ASN A 309 2.84 4.30 -16.53
CA ASN A 309 3.35 2.94 -16.33
C ASN A 309 2.31 1.90 -16.76
N PRO A 310 2.54 1.15 -17.87
CA PRO A 310 1.58 0.16 -18.37
C PRO A 310 1.38 -1.05 -17.46
N LYS A 311 2.19 -1.21 -16.42
CA LYS A 311 2.02 -2.24 -15.37
C LYS A 311 1.35 -1.71 -14.12
N SER A 312 1.08 -0.41 -14.04
CA SER A 312 0.35 0.21 -12.94
C SER A 312 -1.11 0.40 -13.31
N PHE A 313 -1.99 -0.01 -12.40
CA PHE A 313 -3.43 0.05 -12.56
C PHE A 313 -4.03 0.86 -11.41
N ASN A 314 -5.11 1.59 -11.69
CA ASN A 314 -5.79 2.43 -10.72
C ASN A 314 -7.20 1.92 -10.50
N GLY A 315 -7.62 1.87 -9.24
CA GLY A 315 -9.01 1.74 -8.81
C GLY A 315 -9.74 3.08 -8.83
N ALA A 316 -10.91 3.11 -8.18
CA ALA A 316 -11.71 4.30 -7.91
C ALA A 316 -12.23 4.20 -6.46
N ALA A 317 -11.29 4.23 -5.49
CA ALA A 317 -11.57 3.78 -4.13
C ALA A 317 -11.45 4.87 -3.05
N TRP A 318 -11.13 6.11 -3.39
CA TRP A 318 -10.95 7.15 -2.37
C TRP A 318 -12.26 7.59 -1.70
N VAL A 319 -12.13 8.05 -0.45
CA VAL A 319 -13.21 8.59 0.38
C VAL A 319 -12.71 9.89 1.02
N ILE A 320 -13.59 10.87 1.14
CA ILE A 320 -13.32 12.13 1.84
C ILE A 320 -14.16 12.16 3.11
N VAL A 321 -13.51 12.41 4.23
CA VAL A 321 -14.13 12.41 5.56
C VAL A 321 -13.83 13.70 6.31
N ASP A 322 -14.86 14.25 6.92
CA ASP A 322 -14.82 15.32 7.89
C ASP A 322 -15.58 14.94 9.16
N LYS A 323 -15.69 15.85 10.12
CA LYS A 323 -16.40 15.63 11.39
C LYS A 323 -17.86 15.18 11.23
N ASN A 324 -18.53 15.54 10.09
CA ASN A 324 -19.96 15.28 9.89
C ASN A 324 -20.22 13.85 9.38
N ASN A 325 -19.22 13.20 8.79
CA ASN A 325 -19.40 11.88 8.19
C ASN A 325 -18.45 10.81 8.73
N ALA A 326 -17.50 11.17 9.62
CA ALA A 326 -16.50 10.27 10.18
C ALA A 326 -17.13 9.03 10.85
N SER A 327 -18.26 9.19 11.52
CA SER A 327 -18.97 8.10 12.19
C SER A 327 -19.52 7.01 11.25
N LYS A 328 -19.58 7.28 9.93
CA LYS A 328 -20.00 6.29 8.92
C LYS A 328 -18.93 5.25 8.60
N TYR A 329 -17.70 5.47 9.06
CA TYR A 329 -16.54 4.64 8.73
C TYR A 329 -15.93 4.08 10.01
N ASN A 330 -15.94 2.76 10.13
CA ASN A 330 -15.41 2.03 11.28
C ASN A 330 -14.11 1.29 10.90
N ILE A 331 -13.13 2.07 10.49
CA ILE A 331 -11.80 1.58 10.10
C ILE A 331 -10.69 2.41 10.74
#